data_a0e0d20aa0ecc6f87f428777de1bf604
#
_entry.id   a0e0d20aa0ecc6f87f428777de1bf604
#
_cell.length_a   1.000
_cell.length_b   1.000
_cell.length_c   1.000
_cell.angle_alpha   90.00
_cell.angle_beta   90.00
_cell.angle_gamma   90.00
#
_symmetry.space_group_name_H-M   'P 1'
#
loop_
_entity.id
_entity.type
_entity.pdbx_description
1 polymer ?
#
loop_
_entity_poly.entity_id
_entity_poly.type
_entity_poly.pdbx_seq_one_letter_code
_entity_poly.pdbx_strand_id
1 'polypeptide(L)'
;MNRLRYILLVCCSAAALFCAAACRSAVPSVPAEIATQVPTLTPVPVTPSPVPPSPEPTASPTPEPTAVPLSYYAPTTRMSFEELVGDNGNYDLPLGYPSPDTYRVVVDLCHQVVMVYGKDGSGNYTVPVRYMLCSSGLKGSTPCGTFHLLRYRVRFGFFQKDRTYGQYWTLIKGRIYFHSLLYSERNADTYIESTYDALGTPDSHGCIRLTVPDARFIFYNLGYGTEVEIREGDPDDSETAAIREALVLSERPEERVSLVSGEIPSTDNWRIEDVPLEIPYEEGSQKHQK
;
A
#
# COMPACT_ATOMS: atom_id res chain seq x y z
N MET A 1 4.19 37.26 44.34
CA MET A 1 5.38 37.33 45.27
C MET A 1 5.99 35.95 45.31
N ASN A 2 7.30 35.90 45.17
CA ASN A 2 8.26 34.78 45.29
C ASN A 2 8.26 33.79 44.11
N ARG A 3 9.18 33.93 43.17
CA ARG A 3 10.67 33.77 43.13
C ARG A 3 11.13 32.36 43.51
N LEU A 4 11.61 31.62 42.50
CA LEU A 4 13.03 31.36 42.14
C LEU A 4 13.64 30.16 42.84
N ARG A 5 14.17 29.17 42.07
CA ARG A 5 15.59 28.84 41.98
C ARG A 5 15.86 27.58 41.16
N TYR A 6 16.57 27.79 40.12
CA TYR A 6 17.71 27.11 39.52
C TYR A 6 18.35 26.00 40.34
N ILE A 7 18.63 24.85 39.72
CA ILE A 7 19.90 24.15 39.90
C ILE A 7 20.38 23.62 38.55
N LEU A 8 21.48 24.18 38.08
CA LEU A 8 22.38 23.69 37.05
C LEU A 8 23.25 22.59 37.69
N LEU A 9 23.47 21.49 36.99
CA LEU A 9 24.59 20.60 37.24
C LEU A 9 25.22 20.16 35.91
N VAL A 10 26.39 20.74 35.69
CA VAL A 10 27.39 20.39 34.68
C VAL A 10 28.34 19.37 35.29
N CYS A 11 28.68 18.29 34.59
CA CYS A 11 29.96 17.59 34.69
C CYS A 11 30.04 16.62 33.50
N CYS A 12 30.83 16.92 32.51
CA CYS A 12 32.26 16.61 32.31
C CYS A 12 32.53 15.17 31.84
N SER A 13 32.86 15.09 30.55
CA SER A 13 34.04 14.46 29.95
C SER A 13 34.45 13.04 30.35
N ALA A 14 34.50 12.14 29.37
CA ALA A 14 35.70 11.31 29.17
C ALA A 14 35.74 10.76 27.74
N ALA A 15 36.73 11.16 26.99
CA ALA A 15 37.15 10.58 25.73
C ALA A 15 37.84 9.24 25.98
N ALA A 16 37.55 8.24 25.13
CA ALA A 16 38.45 7.10 24.99
C ALA A 16 38.62 6.78 23.51
N LEU A 17 39.77 7.12 23.00
CA LEU A 17 40.38 6.56 21.78
C LEU A 17 40.69 5.08 22.01
N PHE A 18 40.33 4.22 21.08
CA PHE A 18 41.04 2.98 20.84
C PHE A 18 41.02 2.58 19.36
N CYS A 19 42.19 2.69 18.79
CA CYS A 19 42.95 1.84 17.86
C CYS A 19 42.19 1.00 16.82
N ALA A 20 42.53 1.35 15.60
CA ALA A 20 42.45 0.53 14.42
C ALA A 20 43.35 -0.73 14.53
N ALA A 21 42.79 -1.87 14.15
CA ALA A 21 43.58 -3.04 13.79
C ALA A 21 43.08 -3.55 12.42
N ALA A 22 43.92 -3.32 11.43
CA ALA A 22 43.75 -3.87 10.08
C ALA A 22 44.09 -5.36 10.08
N CYS A 23 43.18 -6.23 9.76
CA CYS A 23 43.48 -7.60 9.36
C CYS A 23 43.37 -7.71 7.84
N ARG A 24 44.51 -7.74 7.18
CA ARG A 24 44.69 -8.23 5.83
C ARG A 24 44.63 -9.75 5.85
N SER A 25 43.66 -10.35 5.22
CA SER A 25 43.67 -11.77 4.92
C SER A 25 44.28 -11.99 3.55
N ALA A 26 45.36 -12.72 3.51
CA ALA A 26 46.06 -13.13 2.32
C ALA A 26 45.33 -14.22 1.58
N VAL A 27 45.27 -14.11 0.26
CA VAL A 27 44.79 -15.15 -0.65
C VAL A 27 45.95 -16.12 -0.91
N PRO A 28 45.77 -17.43 -0.78
CA PRO A 28 46.80 -18.39 -1.18
C PRO A 28 46.79 -18.60 -2.68
N SER A 29 47.95 -18.44 -3.30
CA SER A 29 48.26 -18.78 -4.69
C SER A 29 48.34 -20.29 -4.88
N VAL A 30 47.65 -20.81 -5.89
CA VAL A 30 47.71 -22.20 -6.33
C VAL A 30 48.91 -22.39 -7.27
N PRO A 31 49.72 -23.44 -7.13
CA PRO A 31 50.86 -23.71 -8.03
C PRO A 31 50.40 -24.24 -9.38
N ALA A 32 51.10 -23.79 -10.41
CA ALA A 32 50.94 -24.26 -11.79
C ALA A 32 51.30 -25.75 -11.93
N GLU A 33 50.42 -26.54 -12.48
CA GLU A 33 50.63 -27.92 -12.80
C GLU A 33 51.20 -28.10 -14.20
N ILE A 34 52.16 -29.00 -14.28
CA ILE A 34 53.07 -29.27 -15.41
C ILE A 34 52.28 -29.91 -16.55
N ALA A 35 52.42 -29.36 -17.77
CA ALA A 35 51.86 -29.92 -18.97
C ALA A 35 52.61 -31.21 -19.38
N THR A 36 51.91 -32.33 -19.33
CA THR A 36 52.37 -33.59 -19.92
C THR A 36 51.94 -33.64 -21.39
N GLN A 37 52.91 -33.72 -22.28
CA GLN A 37 52.68 -33.87 -23.73
C GLN A 37 52.16 -35.24 -24.06
N VAL A 38 51.00 -35.32 -24.71
CA VAL A 38 50.44 -36.53 -25.30
C VAL A 38 50.81 -36.58 -26.80
N PRO A 39 51.28 -37.73 -27.34
CA PRO A 39 51.73 -37.83 -28.72
C PRO A 39 50.57 -37.66 -29.73
N THR A 40 50.81 -36.84 -30.72
CA THR A 40 49.90 -36.55 -31.84
C THR A 40 49.74 -37.76 -32.75
N LEU A 41 48.53 -38.34 -32.81
CA LEU A 41 48.15 -39.28 -33.85
C LEU A 41 47.58 -38.53 -35.04
N THR A 42 48.14 -38.80 -36.20
CA THR A 42 47.77 -38.22 -37.51
C THR A 42 46.33 -38.68 -37.87
N PRO A 43 45.40 -37.78 -38.19
CA PRO A 43 44.05 -38.19 -38.57
C PRO A 43 44.01 -38.66 -40.03
N VAL A 44 43.34 -39.82 -40.21
CA VAL A 44 42.96 -40.34 -41.52
C VAL A 44 41.77 -39.48 -42.05
N PRO A 45 41.75 -39.08 -43.33
CA PRO A 45 40.63 -38.33 -43.88
C PRO A 45 39.38 -39.22 -44.02
N VAL A 46 38.37 -38.94 -43.23
CA VAL A 46 37.03 -39.51 -43.38
C VAL A 46 36.18 -38.59 -44.21
N THR A 47 35.72 -39.08 -45.33
CA THR A 47 34.74 -38.41 -46.20
C THR A 47 33.42 -38.21 -45.44
N PRO A 48 32.89 -37.00 -45.34
CA PRO A 48 31.64 -36.81 -44.64
C PRO A 48 30.48 -37.37 -45.48
N SER A 49 29.74 -38.27 -44.86
CA SER A 49 28.42 -38.72 -45.35
C SER A 49 27.40 -37.57 -45.15
N PRO A 50 26.48 -37.31 -46.10
CA PRO A 50 25.49 -36.24 -45.96
C PRO A 50 24.57 -36.51 -44.80
N VAL A 51 24.60 -35.65 -43.77
CA VAL A 51 23.67 -35.67 -42.67
C VAL A 51 22.31 -35.14 -43.17
N PRO A 52 21.19 -35.83 -42.97
CA PRO A 52 19.89 -35.32 -43.30
C PRO A 52 19.62 -34.02 -42.47
N PRO A 53 18.91 -33.01 -43.03
CA PRO A 53 18.63 -31.81 -42.31
C PRO A 53 17.86 -32.12 -41.02
N SER A 54 18.37 -31.64 -39.88
CA SER A 54 17.68 -31.71 -38.58
C SER A 54 16.39 -30.92 -38.71
N PRO A 55 15.23 -31.40 -38.22
CA PRO A 55 14.00 -30.65 -38.23
C PRO A 55 14.21 -29.35 -37.47
N GLU A 56 13.87 -28.25 -38.09
CA GLU A 56 13.90 -26.93 -37.51
C GLU A 56 13.02 -26.93 -36.24
N PRO A 57 13.49 -26.44 -35.09
CA PRO A 57 12.68 -26.46 -33.87
C PRO A 57 11.43 -25.60 -34.09
N THR A 58 10.27 -26.25 -34.14
CA THR A 58 8.99 -25.57 -34.14
C THR A 58 8.92 -24.73 -32.87
N ALA A 59 8.86 -23.40 -33.02
CA ALA A 59 8.73 -22.47 -31.90
C ALA A 59 7.52 -22.89 -31.09
N SER A 60 7.73 -23.28 -29.84
CA SER A 60 6.64 -23.52 -28.88
C SER A 60 5.88 -22.20 -28.71
N PRO A 61 4.55 -22.17 -28.78
CA PRO A 61 3.81 -20.94 -28.58
C PRO A 61 4.19 -20.35 -27.22
N THR A 62 4.71 -19.13 -27.23
CA THR A 62 4.90 -18.36 -26.00
C THR A 62 3.54 -18.26 -25.31
N PRO A 63 3.39 -18.67 -24.05
CA PRO A 63 2.11 -18.57 -23.36
C PRO A 63 1.67 -17.10 -23.36
N GLU A 64 0.46 -16.84 -23.84
CA GLU A 64 -0.16 -15.53 -23.81
C GLU A 64 -0.24 -15.07 -22.34
N PRO A 65 0.14 -13.84 -22.00
CA PRO A 65 0.11 -13.40 -20.62
C PRO A 65 -1.32 -13.49 -20.10
N THR A 66 -1.54 -14.35 -19.12
CA THR A 66 -2.84 -14.52 -18.47
C THR A 66 -3.20 -13.19 -17.79
N ALA A 67 -4.32 -12.58 -18.18
CA ALA A 67 -4.79 -11.34 -17.57
C ALA A 67 -4.95 -11.52 -16.05
N VAL A 68 -4.36 -10.60 -15.29
CA VAL A 68 -4.46 -10.61 -13.83
C VAL A 68 -5.92 -10.32 -13.43
N PRO A 69 -6.59 -11.16 -12.64
CA PRO A 69 -7.98 -10.94 -12.26
C PRO A 69 -8.13 -9.67 -11.40
N LEU A 70 -9.25 -8.96 -11.53
CA LEU A 70 -9.53 -7.73 -10.78
C LEU A 70 -9.44 -7.93 -9.25
N SER A 71 -9.84 -9.11 -8.76
CA SER A 71 -9.74 -9.47 -7.35
C SER A 71 -8.30 -9.48 -6.79
N TYR A 72 -7.30 -9.54 -7.65
CA TYR A 72 -5.90 -9.42 -7.24
C TYR A 72 -5.62 -8.03 -6.64
N TYR A 73 -6.23 -6.99 -7.22
CA TYR A 73 -6.11 -5.61 -6.77
C TYR A 73 -7.13 -5.23 -5.68
N ALA A 74 -7.95 -6.16 -5.23
CA ALA A 74 -9.00 -5.97 -4.23
C ALA A 74 -8.80 -6.91 -3.03
N PRO A 75 -7.74 -6.72 -2.22
CA PRO A 75 -7.39 -7.65 -1.14
C PRO A 75 -8.50 -7.79 -0.09
N THR A 76 -9.28 -6.75 0.15
CA THR A 76 -10.39 -6.74 1.12
C THR A 76 -11.49 -7.76 0.80
N THR A 77 -11.59 -8.23 -0.43
CA THR A 77 -12.55 -9.28 -0.82
C THR A 77 -12.22 -10.67 -0.27
N ARG A 78 -11.02 -10.83 0.29
CA ARG A 78 -10.53 -12.09 0.88
C ARG A 78 -10.34 -12.02 2.39
N MET A 79 -10.69 -10.88 2.99
CA MET A 79 -10.55 -10.64 4.42
C MET A 79 -11.81 -11.05 5.17
N SER A 80 -11.65 -11.44 6.44
CA SER A 80 -12.78 -11.68 7.33
C SER A 80 -13.48 -10.37 7.70
N PHE A 81 -14.70 -10.47 8.20
CA PHE A 81 -15.44 -9.31 8.66
C PHE A 81 -14.68 -8.54 9.76
N GLU A 82 -14.06 -9.25 10.69
CA GLU A 82 -13.30 -8.68 11.80
C GLU A 82 -12.13 -7.84 11.30
N GLU A 83 -11.40 -8.30 10.28
CA GLU A 83 -10.31 -7.56 9.65
C GLU A 83 -10.82 -6.28 8.96
N LEU A 84 -12.02 -6.34 8.36
CA LEU A 84 -12.60 -5.22 7.63
C LEU A 84 -13.09 -4.09 8.54
N VAL A 85 -13.48 -4.41 9.78
CA VAL A 85 -14.12 -3.45 10.70
C VAL A 85 -13.24 -3.04 11.88
N GLY A 86 -12.16 -3.74 12.18
CA GLY A 86 -11.39 -3.52 13.40
C GLY A 86 -9.88 -3.37 13.21
N ASP A 87 -9.29 -2.51 14.01
CA ASP A 87 -7.86 -2.40 14.26
C ASP A 87 -7.66 -1.52 15.50
N ASN A 88 -7.18 -2.12 16.59
CA ASN A 88 -6.83 -1.43 17.82
C ASN A 88 -5.31 -1.18 17.96
N GLY A 89 -4.55 -1.38 16.87
CA GLY A 89 -3.10 -1.24 16.86
C GLY A 89 -2.59 0.14 17.32
N ASN A 90 -1.30 0.20 17.57
CA ASN A 90 -0.62 1.39 18.07
C ASN A 90 -0.74 2.60 17.15
N TYR A 91 -0.52 3.77 17.73
CA TYR A 91 -0.49 5.04 17.01
C TYR A 91 0.88 5.24 16.37
N ASP A 92 1.15 4.50 15.31
CA ASP A 92 2.37 4.68 14.55
C ASP A 92 2.09 5.54 13.30
N LEU A 93 2.87 6.59 13.14
CA LEU A 93 2.88 7.33 11.89
C LEU A 93 3.86 6.68 10.92
N PRO A 94 3.59 6.71 9.62
CA PRO A 94 4.53 6.19 8.63
C PRO A 94 5.90 6.85 8.77
N LEU A 95 6.99 6.07 8.63
CA LEU A 95 8.36 6.61 8.66
C LEU A 95 8.71 7.44 7.41
N GLY A 96 7.97 7.26 6.34
CA GLY A 96 8.09 8.00 5.09
C GLY A 96 6.93 7.69 4.15
N TYR A 97 6.91 8.36 3.02
CA TYR A 97 5.95 8.14 1.95
C TYR A 97 6.67 8.04 0.62
N PRO A 98 6.11 7.30 -0.34
CA PRO A 98 6.52 7.41 -1.73
C PRO A 98 6.40 8.87 -2.21
N SER A 99 7.15 9.20 -3.27
CA SER A 99 6.98 10.49 -3.95
C SER A 99 5.50 10.73 -4.29
N PRO A 100 4.99 11.98 -4.17
CA PRO A 100 3.59 12.29 -4.44
C PRO A 100 3.10 11.87 -5.82
N ASP A 101 4.00 11.79 -6.79
CA ASP A 101 3.74 11.40 -8.17
C ASP A 101 3.87 9.89 -8.41
N THR A 102 4.06 9.06 -7.37
CA THR A 102 4.10 7.60 -7.48
C THR A 102 2.73 7.03 -7.81
N TYR A 103 1.70 7.58 -7.19
CA TYR A 103 0.32 7.11 -7.32
C TYR A 103 -0.62 8.24 -7.73
N ARG A 104 -1.72 7.84 -8.37
CA ARG A 104 -2.93 8.65 -8.57
C ARG A 104 -4.12 7.91 -8.02
N VAL A 105 -5.01 8.63 -7.35
CA VAL A 105 -6.27 8.10 -6.82
C VAL A 105 -7.42 8.61 -7.66
N VAL A 106 -8.33 7.74 -8.02
CA VAL A 106 -9.61 8.08 -8.65
C VAL A 106 -10.74 7.59 -7.75
N VAL A 107 -11.62 8.50 -7.36
CA VAL A 107 -12.86 8.19 -6.63
C VAL A 107 -14.01 8.36 -7.60
N ASP A 108 -14.69 7.26 -7.90
CA ASP A 108 -15.87 7.23 -8.76
C ASP A 108 -17.13 7.18 -7.89
N LEU A 109 -17.92 8.26 -7.95
CA LEU A 109 -19.09 8.43 -7.10
C LEU A 109 -20.30 7.64 -7.62
N CYS A 110 -20.38 7.36 -8.92
CA CYS A 110 -21.44 6.55 -9.49
C CYS A 110 -21.36 5.10 -9.00
N HIS A 111 -20.16 4.52 -9.07
CA HIS A 111 -19.93 3.12 -8.71
C HIS A 111 -19.49 2.92 -7.26
N GLN A 112 -19.26 4.00 -6.50
CA GLN A 112 -18.79 3.97 -5.11
C GLN A 112 -17.50 3.16 -4.94
N VAL A 113 -16.52 3.45 -5.79
CA VAL A 113 -15.21 2.81 -5.77
C VAL A 113 -14.07 3.83 -5.68
N VAL A 114 -13.00 3.43 -5.02
CA VAL A 114 -11.72 4.14 -5.03
C VAL A 114 -10.71 3.25 -5.74
N MET A 115 -10.04 3.81 -6.73
CA MET A 115 -9.04 3.15 -7.55
C MET A 115 -7.70 3.85 -7.38
N VAL A 116 -6.65 3.10 -7.09
CA VAL A 116 -5.28 3.60 -6.99
C VAL A 116 -4.48 3.03 -8.15
N TYR A 117 -3.83 3.92 -8.88
CA TYR A 117 -3.00 3.58 -10.03
C TYR A 117 -1.55 4.02 -9.82
N GLY A 118 -0.62 3.17 -10.25
CA GLY A 118 0.78 3.48 -10.45
C GLY A 118 1.08 3.86 -11.91
N LYS A 119 2.30 4.33 -12.17
CA LYS A 119 2.74 4.69 -13.51
C LYS A 119 3.15 3.45 -14.32
N ASP A 120 2.81 3.46 -15.59
CA ASP A 120 3.35 2.55 -16.60
C ASP A 120 4.75 2.99 -17.08
N GLY A 121 5.34 2.21 -18.00
CA GLY A 121 6.65 2.52 -18.59
C GLY A 121 6.69 3.83 -19.39
N SER A 122 5.53 4.43 -19.71
CA SER A 122 5.39 5.71 -20.41
C SER A 122 5.11 6.87 -19.44
N GLY A 123 4.95 6.59 -18.14
CA GLY A 123 4.67 7.57 -17.10
C GLY A 123 3.19 7.88 -16.91
N ASN A 124 2.27 7.14 -17.55
CA ASN A 124 0.84 7.30 -17.37
C ASN A 124 0.34 6.45 -16.18
N TYR A 125 -0.66 6.96 -15.45
CA TYR A 125 -1.27 6.24 -14.32
C TYR A 125 -2.32 5.22 -14.83
N THR A 126 -1.83 4.08 -15.31
CA THR A 126 -2.63 3.01 -15.91
C THR A 126 -2.43 1.65 -15.23
N VAL A 127 -1.40 1.52 -14.37
CA VAL A 127 -1.12 0.27 -13.67
C VAL A 127 -1.97 0.16 -12.41
N PRO A 128 -2.92 -0.79 -12.32
CA PRO A 128 -3.72 -0.95 -11.13
C PRO A 128 -2.86 -1.31 -9.92
N VAL A 129 -3.13 -0.69 -8.78
CA VAL A 129 -2.46 -0.96 -7.50
C VAL A 129 -3.45 -1.48 -6.48
N ARG A 130 -4.58 -0.78 -6.31
CA ARG A 130 -5.62 -1.20 -5.36
C ARG A 130 -6.98 -0.66 -5.75
N TYR A 131 -7.98 -1.52 -5.64
CA TYR A 131 -9.39 -1.19 -5.76
C TYR A 131 -10.10 -1.35 -4.42
N MET A 132 -10.95 -0.40 -4.06
CA MET A 132 -11.58 -0.30 -2.75
C MET A 132 -13.06 0.03 -2.89
N LEU A 133 -13.92 -0.66 -2.13
CA LEU A 133 -15.31 -0.28 -1.98
C LEU A 133 -15.41 0.92 -1.04
N CYS A 134 -16.22 1.92 -1.39
CA CYS A 134 -16.36 3.11 -0.56
C CYS A 134 -17.81 3.54 -0.34
N SER A 135 -18.02 4.47 0.59
CA SER A 135 -19.24 5.25 0.73
C SER A 135 -18.92 6.73 0.69
N SER A 136 -19.44 7.42 -0.30
CA SER A 136 -19.31 8.86 -0.46
C SER A 136 -20.41 9.63 0.29
N GLY A 137 -20.45 10.95 0.11
CA GLY A 137 -21.43 11.84 0.75
C GLY A 137 -22.82 11.74 0.15
N LEU A 138 -23.83 11.74 1.01
CA LEU A 138 -25.23 11.83 0.63
C LEU A 138 -25.52 13.09 -0.18
N LYS A 139 -26.43 12.99 -1.16
CA LYS A 139 -26.93 14.11 -1.96
C LYS A 139 -25.84 14.95 -2.62
N GLY A 140 -24.77 14.32 -3.08
CA GLY A 140 -23.67 14.99 -3.76
C GLY A 140 -22.80 15.89 -2.83
N SER A 141 -22.78 15.61 -1.52
CA SER A 141 -21.98 16.41 -0.58
C SER A 141 -20.47 16.13 -0.67
N THR A 142 -20.04 15.10 -1.40
CA THR A 142 -18.63 14.91 -1.78
C THR A 142 -18.35 15.77 -3.03
N PRO A 143 -17.41 16.73 -2.96
CA PRO A 143 -17.14 17.60 -4.10
C PRO A 143 -16.33 16.88 -5.18
N CYS A 144 -16.73 17.00 -6.44
CA CYS A 144 -15.95 16.57 -7.59
C CYS A 144 -14.83 17.56 -7.91
N GLY A 145 -13.77 17.04 -8.55
CA GLY A 145 -12.60 17.81 -8.99
C GLY A 145 -11.30 17.07 -8.72
N THR A 146 -10.20 17.71 -9.09
CA THR A 146 -8.85 17.23 -8.83
C THR A 146 -8.29 17.93 -7.59
N PHE A 147 -7.87 17.15 -6.62
CA PHE A 147 -7.31 17.58 -5.34
C PHE A 147 -5.94 16.92 -5.14
N HIS A 148 -5.27 17.33 -4.07
CA HIS A 148 -4.03 16.69 -3.63
C HIS A 148 -4.12 16.42 -2.14
N LEU A 149 -3.69 15.23 -1.70
CA LEU A 149 -3.71 14.87 -0.29
C LEU A 149 -2.96 15.90 0.53
N LEU A 150 -3.54 16.27 1.67
CA LEU A 150 -2.96 17.22 2.61
C LEU A 150 -2.20 16.49 3.72
N ARG A 151 -1.40 17.25 4.49
CA ARG A 151 -0.53 16.68 5.53
C ARG A 151 -1.27 16.16 6.75
N TYR A 152 -2.52 16.59 6.95
CA TYR A 152 -3.27 16.24 8.15
C TYR A 152 -3.74 14.79 8.13
N ARG A 153 -3.30 14.04 9.14
CA ARG A 153 -3.62 12.63 9.31
C ARG A 153 -3.91 12.33 10.77
N VAL A 154 -4.91 11.49 11.02
CA VAL A 154 -5.29 11.07 12.37
C VAL A 154 -5.51 9.57 12.39
N ARG A 155 -4.78 8.87 13.25
CA ARG A 155 -4.89 7.40 13.36
C ARG A 155 -6.28 6.98 13.83
N PHE A 156 -6.85 7.67 14.84
CA PHE A 156 -8.19 7.43 15.36
C PHE A 156 -8.78 8.76 15.84
N GLY A 157 -9.60 9.38 14.99
CA GLY A 157 -10.13 10.74 15.18
C GLY A 157 -11.58 10.77 15.60
N PHE A 158 -12.02 11.91 16.17
CA PHE A 158 -13.37 12.16 16.63
C PHE A 158 -14.11 13.15 15.74
N PHE A 159 -15.26 12.74 15.20
CA PHE A 159 -16.19 13.59 14.46
C PHE A 159 -17.14 14.30 15.43
N GLN A 160 -16.87 15.56 15.70
CA GLN A 160 -17.63 16.35 16.68
C GLN A 160 -19.12 16.44 16.35
N LYS A 161 -19.47 16.53 15.05
CA LYS A 161 -20.86 16.69 14.59
C LYS A 161 -21.69 15.46 14.91
N ASP A 162 -21.16 14.29 14.66
CA ASP A 162 -21.90 13.02 14.74
C ASP A 162 -21.59 12.27 16.04
N ARG A 163 -20.64 12.81 16.84
CA ARG A 163 -20.13 12.19 18.09
C ARG A 163 -19.67 10.75 17.89
N THR A 164 -19.02 10.49 16.75
CA THR A 164 -18.49 9.20 16.35
C THR A 164 -16.99 9.29 16.13
N TYR A 165 -16.35 8.14 16.03
CA TYR A 165 -14.93 8.04 15.74
C TYR A 165 -14.71 7.36 14.41
N GLY A 166 -13.54 7.56 13.82
CA GLY A 166 -13.07 6.86 12.62
C GLY A 166 -11.57 6.71 12.64
N GLN A 167 -11.06 5.69 11.98
CA GLN A 167 -9.64 5.39 11.92
C GLN A 167 -9.03 5.87 10.61
N TYR A 168 -7.70 6.08 10.61
CA TYR A 168 -6.88 6.33 9.42
C TYR A 168 -7.35 7.52 8.57
N TRP A 169 -7.64 8.64 9.23
CA TRP A 169 -8.03 9.85 8.50
C TRP A 169 -6.89 10.37 7.65
N THR A 170 -7.19 10.60 6.39
CA THR A 170 -6.29 11.24 5.42
C THR A 170 -7.03 12.39 4.77
N LEU A 171 -6.60 13.62 5.01
CA LEU A 171 -7.27 14.83 4.55
C LEU A 171 -7.09 15.03 3.05
N ILE A 172 -8.22 15.16 2.31
CA ILE A 172 -8.27 15.49 0.89
C ILE A 172 -8.38 17.01 0.71
N LYS A 173 -9.46 17.60 1.25
CA LYS A 173 -9.78 19.03 1.12
C LYS A 173 -10.73 19.48 2.23
N GLY A 174 -10.48 20.65 2.83
CA GLY A 174 -11.39 21.25 3.81
C GLY A 174 -11.68 20.32 4.98
N ARG A 175 -12.84 19.65 4.96
CA ARG A 175 -13.24 18.64 5.96
C ARG A 175 -13.58 17.29 5.32
N ILE A 176 -13.13 17.06 4.10
CA ILE A 176 -13.32 15.81 3.36
C ILE A 176 -12.08 14.94 3.55
N TYR A 177 -12.28 13.75 4.06
CA TYR A 177 -11.23 12.78 4.39
C TYR A 177 -11.52 11.43 3.75
N PHE A 178 -10.48 10.66 3.49
CA PHE A 178 -10.57 9.22 3.54
C PHE A 178 -10.51 8.78 5.00
N HIS A 179 -11.35 7.85 5.41
CA HIS A 179 -11.33 7.26 6.75
C HIS A 179 -12.05 5.90 6.78
N SER A 180 -11.86 5.15 7.85
CA SER A 180 -12.54 3.86 8.04
C SER A 180 -14.04 4.00 8.30
N LEU A 181 -14.67 2.87 8.58
CA LEU A 181 -15.98 2.77 9.25
C LEU A 181 -16.01 3.62 10.53
N LEU A 182 -17.22 3.84 11.07
CA LEU A 182 -17.42 4.63 12.27
C LEU A 182 -17.53 3.74 13.52
N TYR A 183 -17.20 4.36 14.68
CA TYR A 183 -17.24 3.76 15.99
C TYR A 183 -17.93 4.72 16.97
N SER A 184 -18.63 4.17 17.98
CA SER A 184 -19.26 4.99 19.03
C SER A 184 -18.24 5.49 20.06
N GLU A 185 -17.12 4.79 20.23
CA GLU A 185 -16.02 5.14 21.13
C GLU A 185 -14.67 5.00 20.39
N ARG A 186 -13.58 5.41 21.02
CA ARG A 186 -12.23 5.23 20.49
C ARG A 186 -11.73 3.80 20.72
N ASN A 187 -12.52 2.85 20.27
CA ASN A 187 -12.27 1.42 20.37
C ASN A 187 -12.90 0.72 19.17
N ALA A 188 -12.14 -0.14 18.47
CA ALA A 188 -12.62 -0.87 17.32
C ALA A 188 -13.79 -1.82 17.64
N ASP A 189 -13.88 -2.35 18.87
CA ASP A 189 -15.00 -3.17 19.32
C ASP A 189 -16.35 -2.43 19.31
N THR A 190 -16.33 -1.10 19.26
CA THR A 190 -17.53 -0.26 19.23
C THR A 190 -17.95 0.15 17.83
N TYR A 191 -17.57 -0.65 16.82
CA TYR A 191 -17.94 -0.38 15.42
C TYR A 191 -19.45 -0.25 15.23
N ILE A 192 -19.85 0.65 14.33
CA ILE A 192 -21.26 0.92 14.02
C ILE A 192 -21.62 0.10 12.79
N GLU A 193 -22.37 -0.98 12.97
CA GLU A 193 -22.71 -1.98 11.96
C GLU A 193 -23.33 -1.36 10.70
N SER A 194 -24.26 -0.42 10.85
CA SER A 194 -24.89 0.25 9.70
C SER A 194 -23.91 0.95 8.78
N THR A 195 -22.73 1.34 9.28
CA THR A 195 -21.72 2.00 8.46
C THR A 195 -20.92 1.01 7.60
N TYR A 196 -20.89 -0.27 8.01
CA TYR A 196 -20.42 -1.37 7.18
C TYR A 196 -21.47 -1.75 6.13
N ASP A 197 -22.70 -1.94 6.57
CA ASP A 197 -23.81 -2.34 5.68
C ASP A 197 -24.07 -1.32 4.56
N ALA A 198 -23.71 -0.05 4.79
CA ALA A 198 -23.82 1.02 3.81
C ALA A 198 -22.67 1.10 2.79
N LEU A 199 -21.58 0.32 2.96
CA LEU A 199 -20.46 0.35 2.02
C LEU A 199 -20.94 0.01 0.59
N GLY A 200 -20.47 0.80 -0.37
CA GLY A 200 -20.92 0.72 -1.76
C GLY A 200 -22.14 1.57 -2.08
N THR A 201 -22.65 2.35 -1.12
CA THR A 201 -23.70 3.34 -1.31
C THR A 201 -23.32 4.68 -0.68
N PRO A 202 -23.83 5.82 -1.17
CA PRO A 202 -23.61 7.11 -0.49
C PRO A 202 -24.24 7.12 0.91
N ASP A 203 -23.42 7.36 1.97
CA ASP A 203 -23.90 7.34 3.36
C ASP A 203 -23.15 8.30 4.30
N SER A 204 -22.31 9.20 3.78
CA SER A 204 -21.52 10.12 4.61
C SER A 204 -22.00 11.58 4.49
N HIS A 205 -21.37 12.48 5.25
CA HIS A 205 -21.56 13.93 5.12
C HIS A 205 -20.57 14.57 4.11
N GLY A 206 -19.89 13.77 3.30
CA GLY A 206 -18.96 14.22 2.28
C GLY A 206 -17.61 13.50 2.29
N CYS A 207 -17.22 12.88 3.40
CA CYS A 207 -16.02 12.06 3.46
C CYS A 207 -16.16 10.78 2.63
N ILE A 208 -15.04 10.17 2.29
CA ILE A 208 -14.96 8.86 1.64
C ILE A 208 -14.70 7.82 2.72
N ARG A 209 -15.74 7.05 3.06
CA ARG A 209 -15.67 5.96 4.03
C ARG A 209 -15.19 4.70 3.34
N LEU A 210 -14.32 3.95 4.00
CA LEU A 210 -13.67 2.74 3.51
C LEU A 210 -13.73 1.64 4.57
N THR A 211 -13.32 0.43 4.21
CA THR A 211 -12.93 -0.58 5.21
C THR A 211 -11.70 -0.13 5.97
N VAL A 212 -11.40 -0.74 7.11
CA VAL A 212 -10.20 -0.41 7.90
C VAL A 212 -8.91 -0.68 7.11
N PRO A 213 -8.73 -1.85 6.44
CA PRO A 213 -7.52 -2.11 5.66
C PRO A 213 -7.33 -1.12 4.49
N ASP A 214 -8.42 -0.70 3.84
CA ASP A 214 -8.34 0.25 2.72
C ASP A 214 -7.98 1.66 3.20
N ALA A 215 -8.61 2.12 4.29
CA ALA A 215 -8.27 3.40 4.91
C ALA A 215 -6.82 3.41 5.42
N ARG A 216 -6.35 2.28 6.00
CA ARG A 216 -4.98 2.06 6.44
C ARG A 216 -4.00 2.11 5.27
N PHE A 217 -4.34 1.47 4.14
CA PHE A 217 -3.52 1.54 2.93
C PHE A 217 -3.30 2.98 2.49
N ILE A 218 -4.35 3.79 2.35
CA ILE A 218 -4.22 5.21 1.98
C ILE A 218 -3.37 5.97 2.99
N PHE A 219 -3.62 5.75 4.28
CA PHE A 219 -2.95 6.46 5.37
C PHE A 219 -1.43 6.24 5.38
N TYR A 220 -0.97 5.01 5.12
CA TYR A 220 0.44 4.67 5.18
C TYR A 220 1.19 4.83 3.86
N ASN A 221 0.49 4.80 2.71
CA ASN A 221 1.15 4.66 1.42
C ASN A 221 1.01 5.82 0.46
N LEU A 222 0.05 6.69 0.71
CA LEU A 222 -0.20 7.84 -0.16
C LEU A 222 0.24 9.11 0.57
N GLY A 223 1.34 9.71 0.10
CA GLY A 223 1.95 10.88 0.73
C GLY A 223 1.16 12.18 0.55
N TYR A 224 1.62 13.23 1.23
CA TYR A 224 1.20 14.59 0.95
C TYR A 224 1.50 14.96 -0.50
N GLY A 225 0.53 15.55 -1.18
CA GLY A 225 0.66 15.95 -2.58
C GLY A 225 0.23 14.88 -3.58
N THR A 226 -0.07 13.64 -3.16
CA THR A 226 -0.66 12.63 -4.07
C THR A 226 -1.96 13.15 -4.66
N GLU A 227 -2.10 13.06 -5.99
CA GLU A 227 -3.28 13.50 -6.72
C GLU A 227 -4.48 12.60 -6.43
N VAL A 228 -5.63 13.24 -6.17
CA VAL A 228 -6.94 12.60 -5.97
C VAL A 228 -7.94 13.24 -6.91
N GLU A 229 -8.38 12.50 -7.90
CA GLU A 229 -9.52 12.87 -8.72
C GLU A 229 -10.79 12.31 -8.09
N ILE A 230 -11.78 13.15 -7.84
CA ILE A 230 -13.14 12.76 -7.46
C ILE A 230 -14.05 13.10 -8.62
N ARG A 231 -14.68 12.11 -9.22
CA ARG A 231 -15.55 12.26 -10.39
C ARG A 231 -16.96 11.76 -10.11
N GLU A 232 -17.95 12.34 -10.79
CA GLU A 232 -19.33 11.84 -10.76
C GLU A 232 -19.38 10.38 -11.20
N GLY A 233 -18.60 10.02 -12.21
CA GLY A 233 -18.62 8.73 -12.87
C GLY A 233 -19.69 8.67 -13.97
N ASP A 234 -19.56 7.67 -14.84
CA ASP A 234 -20.52 7.37 -15.90
C ASP A 234 -21.16 6.01 -15.59
N PRO A 235 -22.49 5.92 -15.43
CA PRO A 235 -23.16 4.64 -15.16
C PRO A 235 -22.93 3.61 -16.28
N ASP A 236 -22.59 4.04 -17.48
CA ASP A 236 -22.30 3.17 -18.63
C ASP A 236 -20.80 2.78 -18.73
N ASP A 237 -19.95 3.24 -17.80
CA ASP A 237 -18.53 2.83 -17.70
C ASP A 237 -18.43 1.37 -17.26
N SER A 238 -18.39 0.48 -18.25
CA SER A 238 -18.33 -0.97 -18.02
C SER A 238 -17.06 -1.45 -17.31
N GLU A 239 -15.95 -0.73 -17.45
CA GLU A 239 -14.70 -1.07 -16.77
C GLU A 239 -14.83 -0.80 -15.26
N THR A 240 -15.29 0.39 -14.88
CA THR A 240 -15.52 0.73 -13.48
C THR A 240 -16.65 -0.11 -12.87
N ALA A 241 -17.69 -0.45 -13.62
CA ALA A 241 -18.75 -1.37 -13.20
C ALA A 241 -18.19 -2.77 -12.89
N ALA A 242 -17.33 -3.32 -13.74
CA ALA A 242 -16.67 -4.61 -13.50
C ALA A 242 -15.77 -4.58 -12.24
N ILE A 243 -15.07 -3.47 -12.00
CA ILE A 243 -14.31 -3.28 -10.75
C ILE A 243 -15.28 -3.31 -9.55
N ARG A 244 -16.40 -2.61 -9.63
CA ARG A 244 -17.41 -2.57 -8.56
C ARG A 244 -17.99 -3.97 -8.27
N GLU A 245 -18.28 -4.75 -9.29
CA GLU A 245 -18.77 -6.13 -9.15
C GLU A 245 -17.74 -7.05 -8.49
N ALA A 246 -16.46 -6.83 -8.75
CA ALA A 246 -15.40 -7.60 -8.14
C ALA A 246 -15.17 -7.28 -6.64
N LEU A 247 -15.70 -6.16 -6.14
CA LEU A 247 -15.52 -5.69 -4.76
C LEU A 247 -16.62 -6.26 -3.82
N VAL A 248 -16.67 -7.58 -3.71
CA VAL A 248 -17.59 -8.27 -2.80
C VAL A 248 -16.88 -8.50 -1.46
N LEU A 249 -17.35 -7.85 -0.41
CA LEU A 249 -16.83 -8.02 0.95
C LEU A 249 -17.49 -9.21 1.65
N SER A 250 -16.86 -9.72 2.73
CA SER A 250 -17.47 -10.75 3.58
C SER A 250 -18.79 -10.24 4.17
N GLU A 251 -19.77 -11.12 4.31
CA GLU A 251 -21.02 -10.78 4.96
C GLU A 251 -20.80 -10.44 6.43
N ARG A 252 -21.56 -9.47 6.92
CA ARG A 252 -21.59 -9.19 8.36
C ARG A 252 -22.32 -10.34 9.08
N PRO A 253 -21.74 -10.91 10.15
CA PRO A 253 -22.43 -11.90 10.98
C PRO A 253 -23.73 -11.36 11.56
N GLU A 254 -24.74 -12.22 11.72
CA GLU A 254 -26.03 -11.86 12.36
C GLU A 254 -25.80 -11.43 13.81
N GLU A 255 -24.95 -12.16 14.54
CA GLU A 255 -24.55 -11.82 15.88
C GLU A 255 -23.35 -10.86 15.86
N ARG A 256 -23.39 -9.87 16.75
CA ARG A 256 -22.29 -8.95 16.90
C ARG A 256 -21.01 -9.67 17.31
N VAL A 257 -19.97 -9.51 16.51
CA VAL A 257 -18.65 -10.03 16.83
C VAL A 257 -17.95 -9.08 17.79
N SER A 258 -17.41 -9.60 18.89
CA SER A 258 -16.52 -8.85 19.77
C SER A 258 -15.11 -8.89 19.20
N LEU A 259 -14.57 -7.70 18.90
CA LEU A 259 -13.20 -7.53 18.48
C LEU A 259 -12.33 -7.51 19.72
N VAL A 260 -11.61 -8.60 19.95
CA VAL A 260 -10.74 -8.72 21.13
C VAL A 260 -9.80 -7.51 21.19
N SER A 261 -9.62 -6.96 22.38
CA SER A 261 -8.66 -5.89 22.62
C SER A 261 -7.25 -6.36 22.24
N GLY A 262 -6.73 -5.83 21.16
CA GLY A 262 -5.46 -6.21 20.59
C GLY A 262 -5.41 -5.92 19.08
N GLU A 263 -4.25 -6.13 18.52
CA GLU A 263 -4.08 -6.03 17.08
C GLU A 263 -4.82 -7.19 16.40
N ILE A 264 -5.75 -6.88 15.50
CA ILE A 264 -6.43 -7.89 14.70
C ILE A 264 -5.44 -8.32 13.61
N PRO A 265 -5.11 -9.61 13.52
CA PRO A 265 -4.25 -10.09 12.45
C PRO A 265 -4.83 -9.72 11.09
N SER A 266 -4.07 -9.06 10.25
CA SER A 266 -4.49 -8.71 8.91
C SER A 266 -3.89 -9.67 7.90
N THR A 267 -4.72 -10.18 6.99
CA THR A 267 -4.29 -10.95 5.81
C THR A 267 -3.81 -10.05 4.68
N ASP A 268 -3.92 -8.73 4.84
CA ASP A 268 -3.31 -7.76 3.94
C ASP A 268 -1.79 -7.79 4.15
N ASN A 269 -1.11 -8.61 3.38
CA ASN A 269 0.35 -8.74 3.41
C ASN A 269 1.08 -7.48 2.96
N TRP A 270 0.31 -6.44 2.58
CA TRP A 270 0.89 -5.20 2.15
C TRP A 270 1.42 -4.41 3.35
N ARG A 271 2.73 -4.35 3.47
CA ARG A 271 3.45 -3.53 4.45
C ARG A 271 4.24 -2.48 3.71
N ILE A 272 4.63 -1.43 4.43
CA ILE A 272 5.50 -0.41 3.86
C ILE A 272 6.84 -1.02 3.39
N GLU A 273 7.29 -2.08 4.05
CA GLU A 273 8.49 -2.84 3.69
C GLU A 273 8.31 -3.69 2.42
N ASP A 274 7.05 -4.03 2.10
CA ASP A 274 6.69 -4.84 0.92
C ASP A 274 6.45 -3.98 -0.32
N VAL A 275 6.48 -2.65 -0.18
CA VAL A 275 6.46 -1.74 -1.34
C VAL A 275 7.71 -2.00 -2.17
N PRO A 276 7.57 -2.26 -3.49
CA PRO A 276 8.72 -2.50 -4.34
C PRO A 276 9.80 -1.43 -4.14
N LEU A 277 11.05 -1.84 -3.99
CA LEU A 277 12.21 -0.93 -3.81
C LEU A 277 12.36 0.11 -4.94
N GLU A 278 11.65 -0.08 -6.04
CA GLU A 278 11.56 0.84 -7.17
C GLU A 278 10.72 2.09 -6.86
N ILE A 279 9.93 2.06 -5.79
CA ILE A 279 9.16 3.21 -5.35
C ILE A 279 10.03 4.04 -4.39
N PRO A 280 10.50 5.22 -4.80
CA PRO A 280 11.35 6.03 -3.94
C PRO A 280 10.54 6.60 -2.77
N TYR A 281 11.00 6.35 -1.56
CA TYR A 281 10.54 7.03 -0.36
C TYR A 281 11.31 8.32 -0.18
N GLU A 282 10.61 9.44 0.01
CA GLU A 282 11.25 10.67 0.43
C GLU A 282 11.56 10.58 1.92
N GLU A 283 12.84 10.36 2.22
CA GLU A 283 13.34 10.36 3.59
C GLU A 283 13.05 11.72 4.26
N GLY A 284 12.28 11.73 5.34
CA GLY A 284 11.98 12.95 6.10
C GLY A 284 10.68 13.67 5.74
N SER A 285 9.83 13.14 4.85
CA SER A 285 8.50 13.69 4.55
C SER A 285 7.59 13.83 5.80
N GLN A 286 7.93 13.13 6.88
CA GLN A 286 7.22 13.17 8.17
C GLN A 286 7.59 14.33 9.09
N LYS A 287 8.69 15.03 8.88
CA LYS A 287 9.15 16.09 9.80
C LYS A 287 8.16 17.24 9.98
N HIS A 288 7.08 17.24 9.24
CA HIS A 288 6.09 18.32 9.19
C HIS A 288 4.65 17.89 9.53
N GLN A 289 4.49 16.70 10.12
CA GLN A 289 3.16 16.23 10.55
C GLN A 289 2.79 16.67 11.98
N LYS A 290 3.42 17.74 12.48
CA LYS A 290 3.01 18.38 13.75
C LYS A 290 1.87 19.36 13.53
#